data_06655c597148690624e3f578b0e82a55
#
_entry.id   06655c597148690624e3f578b0e82a55
#
_cell.length_a   1.000
_cell.length_b   1.000
_cell.length_c   1.000
_cell.angle_alpha   90.00
_cell.angle_beta   90.00
_cell.angle_gamma   90.00
#
_symmetry.space_group_name_H-M   'P 1'
#
loop_
_entity.id
_entity.type
_entity.pdbx_description
1 polymer ?
#
loop_
_entity_poly.entity_id
_entity_poly.type
_entity_poly.pdbx_seq_one_letter_code
_entity_poly.pdbx_strand_id
1 'polypeptide(L)'
;MIDKTTSRVIVGLLVTAGVMVAAFAWYKARDAASPDAGAYKNIYDVDVPQSAPIPVDYRLILLTPQELAKAPLADVFVSPLGDDNGAFTYSAQGFGAMNAARGGRHTGQDLNGIGGENTDEGLPVRAAGRGLLIYAGEPSPDWGNVVVLLHRLPDGRFVQSLYAHLKTISDIPLGTIVGRGEQIGTVGTAHGNYLAHLHFEMIESIAHEAGMPGYGKTTFNRINP
;
A
#
# COMPACT_ATOMS: atom_id res chain seq x y z
N MET A 1 -13.90 -42.24 45.22
CA MET A 1 -14.88 -41.16 45.51
C MET A 1 -14.24 -39.85 45.10
N ILE A 2 -14.74 -39.26 44.03
CA ILE A 2 -14.24 -37.94 43.54
C ILE A 2 -14.83 -36.89 44.47
N ASP A 3 -14.00 -36.09 45.09
CA ASP A 3 -14.42 -35.00 45.98
C ASP A 3 -15.34 -34.01 45.25
N LYS A 4 -16.37 -33.48 45.95
CA LYS A 4 -17.35 -32.55 45.39
C LYS A 4 -16.69 -31.26 44.82
N THR A 5 -15.53 -30.87 45.33
CA THR A 5 -14.75 -29.73 44.84
C THR A 5 -14.11 -30.03 43.49
N THR A 6 -13.50 -31.22 43.34
CA THR A 6 -12.92 -31.68 42.08
C THR A 6 -13.97 -31.86 40.98
N SER A 7 -15.15 -32.36 41.36
CA SER A 7 -16.28 -32.50 40.42
C SER A 7 -16.78 -31.14 39.88
N ARG A 8 -16.85 -30.11 40.73
CA ARG A 8 -17.28 -28.76 40.34
C ARG A 8 -16.26 -28.07 39.42
N VAL A 9 -14.95 -28.30 39.64
CA VAL A 9 -13.89 -27.76 38.78
C VAL A 9 -13.90 -28.44 37.41
N ILE A 10 -14.08 -29.74 37.34
CA ILE A 10 -14.17 -30.48 36.07
C ILE A 10 -15.42 -30.05 35.27
N VAL A 11 -16.57 -29.89 35.89
CA VAL A 11 -17.80 -29.41 35.26
C VAL A 11 -17.62 -27.97 34.77
N GLY A 12 -16.97 -27.11 35.55
CA GLY A 12 -16.67 -25.74 35.15
C GLY A 12 -15.74 -25.68 33.91
N LEU A 13 -14.70 -26.50 33.89
CA LEU A 13 -13.77 -26.59 32.74
C LEU A 13 -14.45 -27.13 31.47
N LEU A 14 -15.32 -28.12 31.60
CA LEU A 14 -16.09 -28.66 30.46
C LEU A 14 -17.09 -27.67 29.90
N VAL A 15 -17.76 -26.87 30.78
CA VAL A 15 -18.70 -25.83 30.35
C VAL A 15 -17.95 -24.70 29.65
N THR A 16 -16.81 -24.26 30.16
CA THR A 16 -16.00 -23.20 29.49
C THR A 16 -15.41 -23.67 28.15
N ALA A 17 -14.97 -24.93 28.07
CA ALA A 17 -14.52 -25.50 26.79
C ALA A 17 -15.65 -25.61 25.78
N GLY A 18 -16.84 -26.05 26.21
CA GLY A 18 -18.03 -26.12 25.37
C GLY A 18 -18.48 -24.76 24.84
N VAL A 19 -18.45 -23.72 25.68
CA VAL A 19 -18.77 -22.34 25.28
C VAL A 19 -17.74 -21.81 24.26
N MET A 20 -16.45 -22.07 24.46
CA MET A 20 -15.40 -21.64 23.50
C MET A 20 -15.53 -22.36 22.16
N VAL A 21 -15.83 -23.68 22.16
CA VAL A 21 -16.05 -24.42 20.91
C VAL A 21 -17.30 -23.93 20.19
N ALA A 22 -18.38 -23.66 20.92
CA ALA A 22 -19.60 -23.09 20.34
C ALA A 22 -19.40 -21.68 19.79
N ALA A 23 -18.65 -20.84 20.52
CA ALA A 23 -18.30 -19.49 20.05
C ALA A 23 -17.42 -19.52 18.81
N PHE A 24 -16.45 -20.43 18.75
CA PHE A 24 -15.57 -20.60 17.58
C PHE A 24 -16.34 -21.19 16.37
N ALA A 25 -17.25 -22.13 16.60
CA ALA A 25 -18.11 -22.66 15.54
C ALA A 25 -19.10 -21.61 15.04
N TRP A 26 -19.64 -20.77 15.93
CA TRP A 26 -20.51 -19.64 15.57
C TRP A 26 -19.73 -18.56 14.81
N TYR A 27 -18.50 -18.25 15.25
CA TYR A 27 -17.61 -17.31 14.54
C TYR A 27 -17.31 -17.81 13.12
N LYS A 28 -16.92 -19.10 12.97
CA LYS A 28 -16.70 -19.70 11.64
C LYS A 28 -17.98 -19.76 10.79
N ALA A 29 -19.13 -20.05 11.39
CA ALA A 29 -20.39 -20.08 10.66
C ALA A 29 -20.84 -18.68 10.22
N ARG A 30 -20.55 -17.66 11.02
CA ARG A 30 -20.82 -16.25 10.70
C ARG A 30 -19.93 -15.76 9.55
N ASP A 31 -18.64 -16.13 9.54
CA ASP A 31 -17.73 -15.78 8.46
C ASP A 31 -18.07 -16.54 7.16
N ALA A 32 -18.64 -17.75 7.27
CA ALA A 32 -19.11 -18.52 6.13
C ALA A 32 -20.47 -18.04 5.58
N ALA A 33 -21.23 -17.31 6.38
CA ALA A 33 -22.58 -16.84 6.05
C ALA A 33 -22.62 -15.32 5.75
N SER A 34 -21.51 -14.73 5.32
CA SER A 34 -21.54 -13.34 4.81
C SER A 34 -22.42 -13.30 3.55
N PRO A 35 -23.56 -12.59 3.55
CA PRO A 35 -24.47 -12.57 2.42
C PRO A 35 -23.92 -11.89 1.16
N ASP A 36 -22.74 -11.29 1.24
CA ASP A 36 -22.12 -10.51 0.18
C ASP A 36 -20.89 -11.18 -0.46
N ALA A 37 -20.77 -12.51 -0.38
CA ALA A 37 -19.85 -13.26 -1.23
C ALA A 37 -20.33 -13.28 -2.70
N GLY A 38 -20.97 -12.22 -3.15
CA GLY A 38 -21.32 -11.98 -4.53
C GLY A 38 -20.03 -11.78 -5.34
N ALA A 39 -20.04 -12.29 -6.55
CA ALA A 39 -18.93 -12.17 -7.48
C ALA A 39 -18.49 -10.71 -7.63
N TYR A 40 -17.37 -10.33 -7.00
CA TYR A 40 -16.69 -9.09 -7.34
C TYR A 40 -16.00 -9.30 -8.69
N LYS A 41 -16.59 -8.75 -9.74
CA LYS A 41 -15.82 -8.50 -10.95
C LYS A 41 -14.78 -7.44 -10.62
N ASN A 42 -13.50 -7.84 -10.61
CA ASN A 42 -12.45 -6.84 -10.58
C ASN A 42 -12.38 -6.15 -11.96
N ILE A 43 -11.65 -5.05 -12.03
CA ILE A 43 -11.43 -4.27 -13.26
C ILE A 43 -10.82 -5.07 -14.42
N TYR A 44 -10.34 -6.28 -14.15
CA TYR A 44 -9.74 -7.21 -15.13
C TYR A 44 -10.68 -8.36 -15.53
N ASP A 45 -11.95 -8.28 -15.16
CA ASP A 45 -12.98 -9.30 -15.49
C ASP A 45 -12.62 -10.72 -15.01
N VAL A 46 -11.83 -10.82 -13.92
CA VAL A 46 -11.48 -12.09 -13.31
C VAL A 46 -12.58 -12.49 -12.33
N ASP A 47 -13.26 -13.60 -12.60
CA ASP A 47 -14.21 -14.17 -11.66
C ASP A 47 -13.48 -14.63 -10.39
N VAL A 48 -13.74 -13.95 -9.27
CA VAL A 48 -13.28 -14.40 -7.96
C VAL A 48 -14.21 -15.53 -7.50
N PRO A 49 -13.68 -16.70 -7.11
CA PRO A 49 -14.53 -17.80 -6.65
C PRO A 49 -15.47 -17.37 -5.53
N GLN A 50 -16.77 -17.54 -5.71
CA GLN A 50 -17.80 -17.13 -4.74
C GLN A 50 -17.69 -17.81 -3.37
N SER A 51 -16.88 -18.86 -3.25
CA SER A 51 -16.71 -19.65 -2.02
C SER A 51 -15.63 -19.14 -1.07
N ALA A 52 -14.83 -18.14 -1.48
CA ALA A 52 -13.82 -17.55 -0.61
C ALA A 52 -14.46 -16.36 0.12
N PRO A 53 -14.54 -16.36 1.46
CA PRO A 53 -14.85 -15.14 2.20
C PRO A 53 -13.69 -14.19 1.93
N ILE A 54 -13.91 -13.26 1.00
CA ILE A 54 -12.96 -12.15 0.81
C ILE A 54 -13.31 -11.17 1.90
N PRO A 55 -12.45 -10.98 2.92
CA PRO A 55 -12.61 -9.84 3.80
C PRO A 55 -12.61 -8.61 2.88
N VAL A 56 -13.54 -7.68 3.10
CA VAL A 56 -13.54 -6.42 2.35
C VAL A 56 -12.18 -5.77 2.57
N ASP A 57 -11.33 -5.94 1.59
CA ASP A 57 -10.03 -5.31 1.57
C ASP A 57 -10.22 -3.93 0.96
N TYR A 58 -10.08 -2.89 1.77
CA TYR A 58 -10.22 -1.50 1.32
C TYR A 58 -9.25 -1.17 0.15
N ARG A 59 -8.19 -1.96 -0.01
CA ARG A 59 -7.23 -1.85 -1.13
C ARG A 59 -7.86 -2.22 -2.48
N LEU A 60 -9.02 -2.88 -2.49
CA LEU A 60 -9.79 -3.17 -3.71
C LEU A 60 -10.83 -2.08 -4.02
N ILE A 61 -10.86 -0.98 -3.26
CA ILE A 61 -11.77 0.13 -3.54
C ILE A 61 -11.31 0.83 -4.81
N LEU A 62 -12.18 0.84 -5.81
CA LEU A 62 -11.92 1.55 -7.06
C LEU A 62 -11.98 3.06 -6.84
N LEU A 63 -11.18 3.79 -7.60
CA LEU A 63 -11.29 5.23 -7.72
C LEU A 63 -12.65 5.59 -8.29
N THR A 64 -13.24 6.65 -7.77
CA THR A 64 -14.55 7.12 -8.23
C THR A 64 -14.46 7.70 -9.64
N PRO A 65 -15.58 7.69 -10.41
CA PRO A 65 -15.63 8.37 -11.70
C PRO A 65 -15.22 9.86 -11.61
N GLN A 66 -15.48 10.50 -10.47
CA GLN A 66 -15.11 11.90 -10.23
C GLN A 66 -13.59 12.07 -10.08
N GLU A 67 -12.91 11.16 -9.39
CA GLU A 67 -11.44 11.16 -9.28
C GLU A 67 -10.79 10.90 -10.63
N LEU A 68 -11.27 9.88 -11.36
CA LEU A 68 -10.79 9.58 -12.71
C LEU A 68 -10.98 10.76 -13.67
N ALA A 69 -12.13 11.44 -13.62
CA ALA A 69 -12.41 12.62 -14.45
C ALA A 69 -11.52 13.83 -14.09
N LYS A 70 -11.10 13.95 -12.82
CA LYS A 70 -10.21 15.03 -12.36
C LYS A 70 -8.73 14.73 -12.62
N ALA A 71 -8.35 13.46 -12.89
CA ALA A 71 -6.95 13.08 -13.11
C ALA A 71 -6.35 13.91 -14.27
N PRO A 72 -5.31 14.71 -13.99
CA PRO A 72 -4.73 15.58 -15.00
C PRO A 72 -3.89 14.77 -15.99
N LEU A 73 -3.72 15.32 -17.18
CA LEU A 73 -2.77 14.79 -18.15
C LEU A 73 -1.34 14.89 -17.58
N ALA A 74 -0.61 13.80 -17.60
CA ALA A 74 0.82 13.72 -17.29
C ALA A 74 1.55 13.13 -18.52
N ASP A 75 2.26 13.95 -19.22
CA ASP A 75 3.01 13.63 -20.43
C ASP A 75 4.50 13.45 -20.19
N VAL A 76 4.97 13.89 -19.02
CA VAL A 76 6.37 13.81 -18.60
C VAL A 76 6.46 13.47 -17.12
N PHE A 77 7.35 12.55 -16.79
CA PHE A 77 7.75 12.23 -15.42
C PHE A 77 9.23 12.57 -15.22
N VAL A 78 9.59 12.96 -14.00
CA VAL A 78 10.94 13.28 -13.55
C VAL A 78 11.27 12.51 -12.28
N SER A 79 12.55 12.41 -11.94
CA SER A 79 12.94 11.80 -10.66
C SER A 79 12.27 12.54 -9.48
N PRO A 80 11.64 11.81 -8.55
CA PRO A 80 11.01 12.43 -7.38
C PRO A 80 12.02 12.85 -6.31
N LEU A 81 13.28 12.44 -6.44
CA LEU A 81 14.35 12.74 -5.50
C LEU A 81 15.57 13.28 -6.28
N GLY A 82 16.32 14.20 -5.66
CA GLY A 82 17.45 14.89 -6.26
C GLY A 82 17.07 16.22 -6.86
N ASP A 83 17.94 16.74 -7.74
CA ASP A 83 17.65 17.93 -8.53
C ASP A 83 16.81 17.62 -9.78
N ASP A 84 16.52 18.64 -10.58
CA ASP A 84 15.68 18.51 -11.80
C ASP A 84 16.26 17.53 -12.84
N ASN A 85 17.52 17.16 -12.72
CA ASN A 85 18.21 16.21 -13.58
C ASN A 85 18.33 14.82 -12.95
N GLY A 86 17.81 14.60 -11.74
CA GLY A 86 17.98 13.37 -10.95
C GLY A 86 19.42 13.15 -10.50
N ALA A 87 20.28 14.18 -10.60
CA ALA A 87 21.66 14.12 -10.14
C ALA A 87 21.69 13.89 -8.62
N PHE A 88 22.77 13.27 -8.15
CA PHE A 88 22.96 12.97 -6.73
C PHE A 88 22.00 11.93 -6.15
N THR A 89 21.40 11.10 -6.98
CA THR A 89 20.58 9.97 -6.53
C THR A 89 21.08 8.65 -7.13
N TYR A 90 20.79 7.56 -6.43
CA TYR A 90 21.00 6.20 -6.95
C TYR A 90 19.88 5.29 -6.43
N SER A 91 19.67 4.17 -7.12
CA SER A 91 18.73 3.13 -6.66
C SER A 91 19.49 2.10 -5.84
N ALA A 92 19.24 2.04 -4.53
CA ALA A 92 19.84 1.02 -3.65
C ALA A 92 19.23 -0.36 -3.90
N GLN A 93 17.93 -0.41 -4.20
CA GLN A 93 17.23 -1.61 -4.64
C GLN A 93 16.33 -1.27 -5.82
N GLY A 94 16.62 -1.84 -6.99
CA GLY A 94 15.87 -1.57 -8.21
C GLY A 94 14.55 -2.34 -8.30
N PHE A 95 13.68 -1.84 -9.17
CA PHE A 95 12.43 -2.50 -9.55
C PHE A 95 12.66 -3.96 -10.02
N GLY A 96 11.84 -4.89 -9.53
CA GLY A 96 11.91 -6.31 -9.88
C GLY A 96 13.08 -7.08 -9.27
N ALA A 97 13.98 -6.43 -8.52
CA ALA A 97 15.08 -7.09 -7.85
C ALA A 97 14.56 -8.13 -6.84
N MET A 98 15.14 -9.34 -6.87
CA MET A 98 14.78 -10.40 -5.93
C MET A 98 15.38 -10.09 -4.56
N ASN A 99 14.55 -10.09 -3.54
CA ASN A 99 14.95 -9.98 -2.15
C ASN A 99 14.50 -11.24 -1.41
N ALA A 100 15.44 -12.16 -1.17
CA ALA A 100 15.15 -13.43 -0.52
C ALA A 100 14.68 -13.26 0.94
N ALA A 101 15.19 -12.26 1.66
CA ALA A 101 14.80 -11.97 3.03
C ALA A 101 13.36 -11.45 3.13
N ARG A 102 12.87 -10.76 2.10
CA ARG A 102 11.49 -10.27 1.98
C ARG A 102 10.57 -11.24 1.23
N GLY A 103 11.11 -12.35 0.73
CA GLY A 103 10.34 -13.42 0.07
C GLY A 103 9.81 -13.08 -1.32
N GLY A 104 10.37 -12.06 -2.00
CA GLY A 104 9.83 -11.67 -3.29
C GLY A 104 10.65 -10.65 -4.07
N ARG A 105 10.07 -10.24 -5.20
CA ARG A 105 10.58 -9.18 -6.05
C ARG A 105 10.12 -7.83 -5.54
N HIS A 106 11.00 -6.86 -5.58
CA HIS A 106 10.74 -5.47 -5.20
C HIS A 106 9.77 -4.81 -6.19
N THR A 107 8.75 -4.14 -5.69
CA THR A 107 7.67 -3.57 -6.50
C THR A 107 7.93 -2.13 -6.96
N GLY A 108 8.98 -1.51 -6.42
CA GLY A 108 9.38 -0.14 -6.73
C GLY A 108 10.88 0.03 -6.92
N GLN A 109 11.33 1.25 -6.73
CA GLN A 109 12.74 1.61 -6.62
C GLN A 109 12.98 2.28 -5.26
N ASP A 110 14.06 1.87 -4.58
CA ASP A 110 14.53 2.54 -3.37
C ASP A 110 15.58 3.58 -3.77
N LEU A 111 15.16 4.83 -3.79
CA LEU A 111 15.97 5.96 -4.22
C LEU A 111 16.67 6.60 -3.03
N ASN A 112 17.98 6.79 -3.15
CA ASN A 112 18.84 7.38 -2.15
C ASN A 112 19.64 8.54 -2.73
N GLY A 113 19.99 9.53 -1.88
CA GLY A 113 21.05 10.47 -2.16
C GLY A 113 22.43 9.83 -2.02
N ILE A 114 23.43 10.44 -2.60
CA ILE A 114 24.81 9.88 -2.66
C ILE A 114 25.55 9.87 -1.30
N GLY A 115 24.99 10.49 -0.25
CA GLY A 115 25.63 10.56 1.05
C GLY A 115 25.66 9.26 1.83
N GLY A 116 24.76 8.34 1.51
CA GLY A 116 24.62 7.04 2.18
C GLY A 116 24.00 7.12 3.59
N GLU A 117 23.72 5.94 4.18
CA GLU A 117 23.07 5.77 5.49
C GLU A 117 21.79 6.63 5.61
N ASN A 118 21.70 7.46 6.66
CA ASN A 118 20.53 8.32 6.91
C ASN A 118 20.75 9.78 6.47
N THR A 119 21.76 10.07 5.64
CA THR A 119 22.02 11.42 5.17
C THR A 119 20.90 11.98 4.29
N ASP A 120 20.04 11.12 3.78
CA ASP A 120 18.88 11.48 2.96
C ASP A 120 17.69 11.94 3.79
N GLU A 121 17.69 11.66 5.10
CA GLU A 121 16.54 11.97 5.94
C GLU A 121 16.22 13.46 5.91
N GLY A 122 14.98 13.79 5.56
CA GLY A 122 14.50 15.16 5.43
C GLY A 122 14.73 15.80 4.06
N LEU A 123 15.40 15.13 3.11
CA LEU A 123 15.48 15.63 1.74
C LEU A 123 14.08 15.80 1.12
N PRO A 124 13.86 16.85 0.31
CA PRO A 124 12.58 17.07 -0.35
C PRO A 124 12.20 15.90 -1.29
N VAL A 125 10.98 15.41 -1.17
CA VAL A 125 10.36 14.51 -2.13
C VAL A 125 9.38 15.31 -2.96
N ARG A 126 9.48 15.17 -4.29
CA ARG A 126 8.72 15.95 -5.26
C ARG A 126 7.82 15.05 -6.11
N ALA A 127 6.70 15.60 -6.56
CA ALA A 127 5.81 14.90 -7.49
C ALA A 127 6.55 14.60 -8.80
N ALA A 128 6.66 13.33 -9.16
CA ALA A 128 7.32 12.89 -10.40
C ALA A 128 6.59 13.38 -11.65
N GLY A 129 5.29 13.49 -11.59
CA GLY A 129 4.43 13.98 -12.66
C GLY A 129 3.30 14.87 -12.13
N ARG A 130 2.65 15.61 -13.01
CA ARG A 130 1.42 16.32 -12.64
C ARG A 130 0.33 15.31 -12.32
N GLY A 131 -0.24 15.33 -11.09
CA GLY A 131 -1.15 14.32 -10.60
C GLY A 131 -2.25 14.85 -9.69
N LEU A 132 -3.31 14.08 -9.52
CA LEU A 132 -4.35 14.30 -8.52
C LEU A 132 -3.95 13.60 -7.23
N LEU A 133 -3.87 14.31 -6.11
CA LEU A 133 -3.60 13.71 -4.81
C LEU A 133 -4.80 12.87 -4.36
N ILE A 134 -4.64 11.54 -4.38
CA ILE A 134 -5.71 10.58 -4.02
C ILE A 134 -5.49 9.92 -2.66
N TYR A 135 -4.26 9.95 -2.13
CA TYR A 135 -3.95 9.42 -0.81
C TYR A 135 -2.80 10.19 -0.17
N ALA A 136 -2.93 10.48 1.12
CA ALA A 136 -1.90 11.04 1.98
C ALA A 136 -2.12 10.54 3.41
N GLY A 137 -1.23 9.69 3.92
CA GLY A 137 -1.40 9.09 5.25
C GLY A 137 -0.45 7.92 5.49
N GLU A 138 -0.68 7.18 6.56
CA GLU A 138 0.10 6.01 6.95
C GLU A 138 -0.77 4.74 6.82
N PRO A 139 -0.56 3.91 5.78
CA PRO A 139 -1.34 2.68 5.61
C PRO A 139 -0.89 1.57 6.57
N SER A 140 0.37 1.56 6.98
CA SER A 140 0.92 0.69 8.04
C SER A 140 2.28 1.21 8.50
N PRO A 141 2.77 0.79 9.69
CA PRO A 141 4.09 1.20 10.20
C PRO A 141 5.26 0.85 9.26
N ASP A 142 5.17 -0.26 8.53
CA ASP A 142 6.22 -0.66 7.57
C ASP A 142 6.26 0.25 6.33
N TRP A 143 5.13 0.81 5.96
CA TRP A 143 5.06 1.79 4.88
C TRP A 143 5.43 3.20 5.34
N GLY A 144 5.22 3.51 6.63
CA GLY A 144 5.32 4.87 7.14
C GLY A 144 4.35 5.80 6.42
N ASN A 145 4.66 7.07 6.36
CA ASN A 145 3.86 8.03 5.59
C ASN A 145 3.98 7.78 4.09
N VAL A 146 2.84 7.80 3.41
CA VAL A 146 2.70 7.53 1.97
C VAL A 146 1.88 8.64 1.32
N VAL A 147 2.30 9.04 0.13
CA VAL A 147 1.53 9.89 -0.79
C VAL A 147 1.29 9.11 -2.08
N VAL A 148 0.09 9.21 -2.65
CA VAL A 148 -0.24 8.64 -3.97
C VAL A 148 -0.89 9.70 -4.85
N LEU A 149 -0.34 9.86 -6.05
CA LEU A 149 -0.86 10.75 -7.08
C LEU A 149 -1.40 9.93 -8.25
N LEU A 150 -2.60 10.29 -8.72
CA LEU A 150 -3.23 9.70 -9.91
C LEU A 150 -2.94 10.56 -11.13
N HIS A 151 -2.54 9.92 -12.22
CA HIS A 151 -2.20 10.55 -13.49
C HIS A 151 -3.02 9.93 -14.61
N ARG A 152 -3.32 10.72 -15.64
CA ARG A 152 -3.84 10.22 -16.92
C ARG A 152 -2.77 10.39 -17.98
N LEU A 153 -2.38 9.30 -18.62
CA LEU A 153 -1.38 9.32 -19.70
C LEU A 153 -1.99 9.84 -21.03
N PRO A 154 -1.17 10.27 -22.00
CA PRO A 154 -1.65 10.71 -23.31
C PRO A 154 -2.46 9.68 -24.07
N ASP A 155 -2.22 8.38 -23.84
CA ASP A 155 -2.96 7.26 -24.44
C ASP A 155 -4.28 6.94 -23.72
N GLY A 156 -4.60 7.69 -22.66
CA GLY A 156 -5.84 7.55 -21.88
C GLY A 156 -5.74 6.59 -20.70
N ARG A 157 -4.64 5.84 -20.53
CA ARG A 157 -4.44 4.98 -19.36
C ARG A 157 -4.28 5.81 -18.09
N PHE A 158 -4.66 5.21 -16.97
CA PHE A 158 -4.42 5.76 -15.65
C PHE A 158 -3.24 5.04 -15.00
N VAL A 159 -2.33 5.84 -14.44
CA VAL A 159 -1.23 5.35 -13.61
C VAL A 159 -1.19 6.14 -12.31
N GLN A 160 -0.65 5.51 -11.28
CA GLN A 160 -0.42 6.14 -9.98
C GLN A 160 1.07 6.18 -9.72
N SER A 161 1.54 7.26 -9.11
CA SER A 161 2.87 7.31 -8.49
C SER A 161 2.71 7.27 -6.97
N LEU A 162 3.42 6.34 -6.33
CA LEU A 162 3.40 6.13 -4.89
C LEU A 162 4.77 6.49 -4.32
N TYR A 163 4.74 7.24 -3.23
CA TYR A 163 5.92 7.75 -2.51
C TYR A 163 5.81 7.32 -1.06
N ALA A 164 6.72 6.48 -0.59
CA ALA A 164 6.63 5.89 0.75
C ALA A 164 7.87 6.13 1.61
N HIS A 165 7.77 5.71 2.87
CA HIS A 165 8.74 5.90 3.95
C HIS A 165 8.98 7.37 4.28
N LEU A 166 8.02 8.25 3.96
CA LEU A 166 8.16 9.69 4.17
C LEU A 166 8.25 10.04 5.66
N LYS A 167 9.10 11.01 5.99
CA LYS A 167 9.16 11.63 7.32
C LYS A 167 7.98 12.57 7.54
N THR A 168 7.71 13.41 6.54
CA THR A 168 6.59 14.34 6.56
C THR A 168 5.83 14.30 5.26
N ILE A 169 4.54 14.59 5.32
CA ILE A 169 3.68 14.85 4.16
C ILE A 169 3.41 16.35 4.12
N SER A 170 3.46 16.96 2.92
CA SER A 170 3.08 18.35 2.74
C SER A 170 1.58 18.55 2.99
N ASP A 171 1.20 19.69 3.56
CA ASP A 171 -0.21 20.01 3.86
C ASP A 171 -0.95 20.39 2.57
N ILE A 172 -1.26 19.40 1.77
CA ILE A 172 -2.01 19.51 0.51
C ILE A 172 -3.34 18.77 0.66
N PRO A 173 -4.48 19.41 0.47
CA PRO A 173 -5.77 18.73 0.59
C PRO A 173 -5.96 17.62 -0.44
N LEU A 174 -6.56 16.49 -0.03
CA LEU A 174 -6.95 15.42 -0.95
C LEU A 174 -7.84 15.95 -2.08
N GLY A 175 -7.66 15.43 -3.29
CA GLY A 175 -8.37 15.88 -4.47
C GLY A 175 -7.80 17.16 -5.11
N THR A 176 -6.65 17.65 -4.63
CA THR A 176 -5.89 18.76 -5.26
C THR A 176 -5.03 18.24 -6.40
N ILE A 177 -4.90 19.01 -7.46
CA ILE A 177 -3.93 18.75 -8.53
C ILE A 177 -2.58 19.29 -8.10
N VAL A 178 -1.60 18.39 -7.98
CA VAL A 178 -0.20 18.70 -7.65
C VAL A 178 0.59 18.85 -8.94
N GLY A 179 1.41 19.88 -9.02
CA GLY A 179 2.30 20.12 -10.16
C GLY A 179 3.50 19.18 -10.16
N ARG A 180 4.01 18.83 -11.36
CA ARG A 180 5.30 18.12 -11.48
C ARG A 180 6.40 18.96 -10.81
N GLY A 181 7.25 18.30 -10.00
CA GLY A 181 8.33 18.95 -9.24
C GLY A 181 7.87 19.67 -7.97
N GLU A 182 6.57 19.75 -7.70
CA GLU A 182 6.03 20.29 -6.45
C GLU A 182 6.40 19.39 -5.27
N GLN A 183 6.83 19.97 -4.15
CA GLN A 183 7.19 19.19 -2.98
C GLN A 183 5.94 18.60 -2.31
N ILE A 184 5.95 17.29 -2.10
CA ILE A 184 4.85 16.52 -1.50
C ILE A 184 5.19 15.94 -0.13
N GLY A 185 6.45 15.97 0.26
CA GLY A 185 6.92 15.46 1.55
C GLY A 185 8.43 15.51 1.67
N THR A 186 8.96 14.76 2.63
CA THR A 186 10.40 14.59 2.84
C THR A 186 10.74 13.13 3.08
N VAL A 187 11.95 12.73 2.70
CA VAL A 187 12.48 11.38 2.93
C VAL A 187 12.48 11.05 4.41
N GLY A 188 12.13 9.84 4.74
CA GLY A 188 12.13 9.31 6.11
C GLY A 188 12.65 7.88 6.20
N THR A 189 12.31 7.24 7.31
CA THR A 189 12.84 5.93 7.71
C THR A 189 11.73 4.91 8.06
N ALA A 190 10.45 5.22 7.76
CA ALA A 190 9.30 4.46 8.27
C ALA A 190 9.45 4.16 9.77
N HIS A 191 9.54 5.21 10.59
CA HIS A 191 9.73 5.14 12.05
C HIS A 191 11.02 4.44 12.52
N GLY A 192 12.06 4.42 11.70
CA GLY A 192 13.33 3.74 11.99
C GLY A 192 13.37 2.28 11.57
N ASN A 193 12.35 1.79 10.86
CA ASN A 193 12.33 0.43 10.32
C ASN A 193 13.36 0.22 9.20
N TYR A 194 13.75 1.31 8.53
CA TYR A 194 14.71 1.31 7.41
C TYR A 194 15.73 2.45 7.57
N LEU A 195 16.86 2.33 6.88
CA LEU A 195 17.69 3.49 6.58
C LEU A 195 16.91 4.46 5.72
N ALA A 196 17.22 5.75 5.82
CA ALA A 196 16.50 6.78 5.09
C ALA A 196 16.60 6.55 3.58
N HIS A 197 15.44 6.48 2.91
CA HIS A 197 15.32 6.39 1.46
C HIS A 197 13.89 6.73 1.03
N LEU A 198 13.71 6.96 -0.24
CA LEU A 198 12.39 7.05 -0.86
C LEU A 198 12.08 5.72 -1.57
N HIS A 199 11.07 4.99 -1.10
CA HIS A 199 10.47 3.91 -1.88
C HIS A 199 9.48 4.52 -2.87
N PHE A 200 9.73 4.31 -4.17
CA PHE A 200 8.97 4.91 -5.26
C PHE A 200 8.40 3.83 -6.19
N GLU A 201 7.08 3.85 -6.42
CA GLU A 201 6.40 2.95 -7.35
C GLU A 201 5.66 3.72 -8.44
N MET A 202 5.61 3.12 -9.64
CA MET A 202 4.65 3.45 -10.69
C MET A 202 3.68 2.29 -10.88
N ILE A 203 2.37 2.56 -10.84
CA ILE A 203 1.33 1.55 -10.73
C ILE A 203 0.28 1.79 -11.81
N GLU A 204 0.04 0.80 -12.66
CA GLU A 204 -1.07 0.85 -13.64
C GLU A 204 -2.34 0.31 -12.97
N SER A 205 -3.17 1.21 -12.45
CA SER A 205 -4.37 0.85 -11.69
C SER A 205 -5.37 1.99 -11.59
N ILE A 206 -6.65 1.63 -11.50
CA ILE A 206 -7.74 2.52 -11.12
C ILE A 206 -8.34 2.16 -9.75
N ALA A 207 -7.59 1.41 -8.93
CA ALA A 207 -7.94 1.13 -7.54
C ALA A 207 -7.04 1.90 -6.58
N HIS A 208 -7.46 2.04 -5.32
CA HIS A 208 -6.58 2.55 -4.27
C HIS A 208 -5.49 1.53 -3.95
N GLU A 209 -4.23 1.89 -4.15
CA GLU A 209 -3.09 0.98 -4.05
C GLU A 209 -2.19 1.24 -2.81
N ALA A 210 -2.52 2.23 -2.00
CA ALA A 210 -1.75 2.53 -0.79
C ALA A 210 -1.73 1.32 0.17
N GLY A 211 -0.53 0.90 0.62
CA GLY A 211 -0.37 -0.21 1.56
C GLY A 211 -0.42 -1.61 0.93
N MET A 212 -0.40 -1.74 -0.38
CA MET A 212 -0.19 -3.03 -1.05
C MET A 212 1.23 -3.54 -0.78
N PRO A 213 1.48 -4.87 -0.82
CA PRO A 213 2.81 -5.41 -0.52
C PRO A 213 3.91 -4.82 -1.41
N GLY A 214 4.99 -4.32 -0.81
CA GLY A 214 6.18 -3.82 -1.51
C GLY A 214 7.08 -4.92 -2.08
N TYR A 215 6.73 -6.19 -1.84
CA TYR A 215 7.41 -7.39 -2.34
C TYR A 215 6.40 -8.47 -2.71
N GLY A 216 6.67 -9.21 -3.80
CA GLY A 216 5.79 -10.29 -4.23
C GLY A 216 6.48 -11.27 -5.16
N LYS A 217 5.81 -12.40 -5.45
CA LYS A 217 6.29 -13.39 -6.44
C LYS A 217 6.46 -12.77 -7.84
N THR A 218 5.63 -11.77 -8.13
CA THR A 218 5.69 -10.93 -9.33
C THR A 218 5.69 -9.47 -8.91
N THR A 219 5.83 -8.55 -9.83
CA THR A 219 5.69 -7.11 -9.58
C THR A 219 4.24 -6.63 -9.72
N PHE A 220 3.29 -7.55 -9.89
CA PHE A 220 1.86 -7.28 -10.07
C PHE A 220 1.60 -6.31 -11.23
N ASN A 221 0.82 -5.25 -10.98
CA ASN A 221 0.50 -4.15 -11.89
C ASN A 221 1.47 -2.97 -11.79
N ARG A 222 2.64 -3.17 -11.15
CA ARG A 222 3.71 -2.16 -11.11
C ARG A 222 4.47 -2.18 -12.41
N ILE A 223 4.79 -0.99 -12.87
CA ILE A 223 5.65 -0.77 -14.03
C ILE A 223 6.98 -0.18 -13.54
N ASN A 224 8.04 -0.42 -14.29
CA ASN A 224 9.38 0.10 -13.93
C ASN A 224 9.33 1.64 -13.96
N PRO A 225 9.59 2.27 -12.82
CA PRO A 225 9.58 3.73 -12.72
C PRO A 225 10.64 4.42 -13.56
#